data_0d3b05a7dd4631421f63d6b94a2d304e
#
_entry.id   0d3b05a7dd4631421f63d6b94a2d304e
#
_cell.length_a   1.000
_cell.length_b   1.000
_cell.length_c   1.000
_cell.angle_alpha   90.00
_cell.angle_beta   90.00
_cell.angle_gamma   90.00
#
_symmetry.space_group_name_H-M   'P 1'
#
loop_
_entity.id
_entity.type
_entity.pdbx_description
1 polymer ?
#
loop_
_entity_poly.entity_id
_entity_poly.type
_entity_poly.pdbx_seq_one_letter_code
_entity_poly.pdbx_strand_id
1 'polypeptide(L)'
;WVKGKAYICRIPGEGTAQLIDRKAEGECYRAIAPLHLAEELIYFNPDNGYKISVYYENARTADPDSESDLRACMAVLKKLHEAPCRVSQRFDLGERIAFYESLCLEKGEIPFLDYAEVREKMNRLLTWIHSLQRPETLSHIDPVYANFLFIGDGIRLIDWEYAGMADPLIDFAM
;
A
#
# COMPACT_ATOMS: atom_id res chain seq x y z
N TRP A 1 -26.50 -3.55 2.26
CA TRP A 1 -27.26 -2.81 1.22
C TRP A 1 -27.98 -1.64 1.89
N VAL A 2 -27.79 -0.45 1.33
CA VAL A 2 -28.50 0.77 1.80
C VAL A 2 -29.14 1.45 0.57
N LYS A 3 -30.45 1.62 0.59
CA LYS A 3 -31.20 2.25 -0.52
C LYS A 3 -30.89 1.66 -1.92
N GLY A 4 -30.78 0.33 -1.99
CA GLY A 4 -30.49 -0.38 -3.25
C GLY A 4 -29.04 -0.35 -3.72
N LYS A 5 -28.09 0.24 -2.95
CA LYS A 5 -26.66 0.22 -3.23
C LYS A 5 -25.93 -0.71 -2.28
N ALA A 6 -24.94 -1.45 -2.79
CA ALA A 6 -24.06 -2.27 -1.99
C ALA A 6 -22.81 -1.48 -1.55
N TYR A 7 -22.32 -1.78 -0.37
CA TYR A 7 -21.12 -1.16 0.20
C TYR A 7 -20.26 -2.22 0.85
N ILE A 8 -18.96 -1.95 0.91
CA ILE A 8 -17.98 -2.73 1.68
C ILE A 8 -17.71 -1.97 2.97
N CYS A 9 -17.79 -2.68 4.09
CA CYS A 9 -17.41 -2.16 5.40
C CYS A 9 -16.17 -2.91 5.89
N ARG A 10 -15.05 -2.18 6.06
CA ARG A 10 -13.84 -2.71 6.70
C ARG A 10 -13.91 -2.41 8.19
N ILE A 11 -13.81 -3.45 8.99
CA ILE A 11 -13.60 -3.40 10.45
C ILE A 11 -12.20 -3.94 10.69
N PRO A 12 -11.25 -3.12 11.18
CA PRO A 12 -9.88 -3.58 11.43
C PRO A 12 -9.84 -4.77 12.39
N GLY A 13 -8.98 -5.73 12.08
CA GLY A 13 -8.73 -6.88 12.93
C GLY A 13 -7.98 -6.51 14.22
N GLU A 14 -8.08 -7.37 15.22
CA GLU A 14 -7.31 -7.23 16.47
C GLU A 14 -5.81 -7.21 16.17
N GLY A 15 -5.06 -6.30 16.83
CA GLY A 15 -3.61 -6.12 16.65
C GLY A 15 -3.21 -5.26 15.45
N THR A 16 -4.08 -4.98 14.49
CA THR A 16 -3.71 -4.17 13.30
C THR A 16 -3.37 -2.72 13.65
N ALA A 17 -3.86 -2.20 14.77
CA ALA A 17 -3.55 -0.85 15.23
C ALA A 17 -2.05 -0.62 15.55
N GLN A 18 -1.29 -1.68 15.80
CA GLN A 18 0.16 -1.60 16.00
C GLN A 18 0.93 -1.58 14.67
N LEU A 19 0.33 -2.10 13.60
CA LEU A 19 0.99 -2.30 12.31
C LEU A 19 0.70 -1.16 11.32
N ILE A 20 -0.50 -0.54 11.41
CA ILE A 20 -1.02 0.40 10.43
C ILE A 20 -1.33 1.74 11.07
N ASP A 21 -0.74 2.80 10.52
CA ASP A 21 -1.10 4.17 10.86
C ASP A 21 -2.34 4.61 10.07
N ARG A 22 -3.50 4.58 10.73
CA ARG A 22 -4.78 4.95 10.11
C ARG A 22 -4.90 6.43 9.77
N LYS A 23 -4.14 7.30 10.45
CA LYS A 23 -4.11 8.73 10.13
C LYS A 23 -3.34 8.96 8.83
N ALA A 24 -2.22 8.28 8.66
CA ALA A 24 -1.45 8.30 7.43
C ALA A 24 -2.25 7.70 6.25
N GLU A 25 -2.94 6.57 6.43
CA GLU A 25 -3.85 6.01 5.44
C GLU A 25 -4.90 7.05 5.01
N GLY A 26 -5.53 7.73 5.96
CA GLY A 26 -6.52 8.79 5.67
C GLY A 26 -5.91 10.00 4.95
N GLU A 27 -4.66 10.35 5.22
CA GLU A 27 -3.92 11.38 4.47
C GLU A 27 -3.70 10.96 3.03
N CYS A 28 -3.27 9.71 2.79
CA CYS A 28 -3.08 9.15 1.45
C CYS A 28 -4.39 9.21 0.63
N TYR A 29 -5.51 8.76 1.18
CA TYR A 29 -6.81 8.84 0.49
C TYR A 29 -7.17 10.27 0.08
N ARG A 30 -6.92 11.26 0.95
CA ARG A 30 -7.16 12.67 0.62
C ARG A 30 -6.24 13.16 -0.49
N ALA A 31 -4.97 12.79 -0.46
CA ALA A 31 -3.98 13.22 -1.44
C ALA A 31 -4.28 12.66 -2.84
N ILE A 32 -4.77 11.43 -2.94
CA ILE A 32 -5.05 10.78 -4.23
C ILE A 32 -6.48 11.00 -4.73
N ALA A 33 -7.37 11.57 -3.93
CA ALA A 33 -8.77 11.76 -4.31
C ALA A 33 -8.93 12.45 -5.69
N PRO A 34 -8.17 13.51 -6.04
CA PRO A 34 -8.27 14.15 -7.36
C PRO A 34 -7.86 13.27 -8.53
N LEU A 35 -7.11 12.20 -8.28
CA LEU A 35 -6.64 11.30 -9.34
C LEU A 35 -7.68 10.27 -9.75
N HIS A 36 -8.71 10.05 -8.90
CA HIS A 36 -9.72 9.00 -9.07
C HIS A 36 -9.13 7.60 -9.27
N LEU A 37 -8.01 7.32 -8.59
CA LEU A 37 -7.33 6.02 -8.66
C LEU A 37 -7.83 5.05 -7.60
N ALA A 38 -8.24 5.54 -6.42
CA ALA A 38 -8.75 4.70 -5.33
C ALA A 38 -10.24 4.33 -5.52
N GLU A 39 -10.69 3.39 -4.70
CA GLU A 39 -12.11 3.13 -4.50
C GLU A 39 -12.83 4.37 -3.98
N GLU A 40 -14.11 4.51 -4.30
CA GLU A 40 -14.93 5.60 -3.77
C GLU A 40 -15.22 5.39 -2.29
N LEU A 41 -14.65 6.27 -1.45
CA LEU A 41 -14.90 6.26 -0.02
C LEU A 41 -16.18 6.98 0.32
N ILE A 42 -17.03 6.33 1.12
CA ILE A 42 -18.22 6.93 1.74
C ILE A 42 -17.92 7.41 3.17
N TYR A 43 -17.07 6.66 3.88
CA TYR A 43 -16.68 6.97 5.24
C TYR A 43 -15.30 6.39 5.54
N PHE A 44 -14.50 7.15 6.27
CA PHE A 44 -13.23 6.70 6.82
C PHE A 44 -13.00 7.35 8.19
N ASN A 45 -12.71 6.55 9.19
CA ASN A 45 -12.36 7.04 10.52
C ASN A 45 -10.87 6.77 10.80
N PRO A 46 -10.03 7.82 10.87
CA PRO A 46 -8.60 7.68 11.08
C PRO A 46 -8.20 7.26 12.51
N ASP A 47 -9.13 7.34 13.49
CA ASP A 47 -8.81 6.96 14.86
C ASP A 47 -8.98 5.46 15.11
N ASN A 48 -9.90 4.81 14.39
CA ASN A 48 -10.17 3.38 14.54
C ASN A 48 -10.08 2.56 13.25
N GLY A 49 -9.83 3.20 12.12
CA GLY A 49 -9.64 2.54 10.82
C GLY A 49 -10.94 1.98 10.18
N TYR A 50 -12.11 2.30 10.72
CA TYR A 50 -13.37 1.90 10.07
C TYR A 50 -13.50 2.61 8.74
N LYS A 51 -13.79 1.83 7.70
CA LYS A 51 -13.91 2.32 6.33
C LYS A 51 -15.15 1.76 5.67
N ILE A 52 -15.89 2.63 4.97
CA ILE A 52 -17.00 2.22 4.10
C ILE A 52 -16.70 2.74 2.71
N SER A 53 -16.71 1.85 1.74
CA SER A 53 -16.51 2.16 0.33
C SER A 53 -17.64 1.59 -0.53
N VAL A 54 -17.77 2.10 -1.74
CA VAL A 54 -18.71 1.57 -2.73
C VAL A 54 -18.30 0.17 -3.13
N TYR A 55 -19.27 -0.74 -3.18
CA TYR A 55 -19.08 -2.05 -3.79
C TYR A 55 -19.29 -1.96 -5.30
N TYR A 56 -18.34 -2.42 -6.07
CA TYR A 56 -18.42 -2.43 -7.53
C TYR A 56 -18.91 -3.80 -8.00
N GLU A 57 -20.15 -3.85 -8.47
CA GLU A 57 -20.69 -5.07 -9.08
C GLU A 57 -19.90 -5.41 -10.34
N ASN A 58 -19.63 -6.69 -10.54
CA ASN A 58 -18.85 -7.22 -11.68
C ASN A 58 -17.39 -6.70 -11.76
N ALA A 59 -16.84 -6.13 -10.68
CA ALA A 59 -15.41 -5.89 -10.63
C ALA A 59 -14.65 -7.23 -10.67
N ARG A 60 -13.52 -7.23 -11.37
CA ARG A 60 -12.56 -8.31 -11.31
C ARG A 60 -11.19 -7.77 -10.89
N THR A 61 -10.36 -8.60 -10.33
CA THR A 61 -8.95 -8.28 -10.10
C THR A 61 -8.14 -8.38 -11.40
N ALA A 62 -6.93 -7.82 -11.40
CA ALA A 62 -5.99 -8.02 -12.50
C ALA A 62 -5.65 -9.51 -12.64
N ASP A 63 -5.46 -9.95 -13.86
CA ASP A 63 -4.92 -11.26 -14.19
C ASP A 63 -3.40 -11.13 -14.38
N PRO A 64 -2.56 -11.74 -13.51
CA PRO A 64 -1.11 -11.63 -13.60
C PRO A 64 -0.52 -12.29 -14.85
N ASP A 65 -1.27 -13.18 -15.51
CA ASP A 65 -0.86 -13.83 -16.75
C ASP A 65 -1.31 -13.04 -18.01
N SER A 66 -2.09 -11.96 -17.83
CA SER A 66 -2.55 -11.10 -18.91
C SER A 66 -1.63 -9.91 -19.12
N GLU A 67 -0.91 -9.88 -20.24
CA GLU A 67 -0.05 -8.73 -20.61
C GLU A 67 -0.83 -7.42 -20.68
N SER A 68 -2.07 -7.44 -21.16
CA SER A 68 -2.92 -6.26 -21.24
C SER A 68 -3.27 -5.71 -19.85
N ASP A 69 -3.57 -6.60 -18.88
CA ASP A 69 -3.87 -6.19 -17.52
C ASP A 69 -2.62 -5.62 -16.84
N LEU A 70 -1.47 -6.27 -17.00
CA LEU A 70 -0.20 -5.78 -16.45
C LEU A 70 0.14 -4.40 -17.00
N ARG A 71 0.00 -4.17 -18.31
CA ARG A 71 0.20 -2.84 -18.92
C ARG A 71 -0.75 -1.79 -18.34
N ALA A 72 -2.00 -2.15 -18.12
CA ALA A 72 -2.99 -1.26 -17.53
C ALA A 72 -2.70 -0.95 -16.06
N CYS A 73 -2.26 -1.93 -15.26
CA CYS A 73 -1.79 -1.72 -13.88
C CYS A 73 -0.57 -0.78 -13.84
N MET A 74 0.42 -0.99 -14.72
CA MET A 74 1.58 -0.11 -14.82
C MET A 74 1.21 1.33 -15.21
N ALA A 75 0.18 1.52 -16.05
CA ALA A 75 -0.31 2.86 -16.37
C ALA A 75 -0.95 3.56 -15.15
N VAL A 76 -1.64 2.81 -14.28
CA VAL A 76 -2.17 3.32 -13.00
C VAL A 76 -1.04 3.75 -12.08
N LEU A 77 -0.01 2.92 -11.88
CA LEU A 77 1.15 3.26 -11.06
C LEU A 77 1.91 4.45 -11.62
N LYS A 78 2.12 4.51 -12.94
CA LYS A 78 2.75 5.67 -13.58
C LYS A 78 1.97 6.95 -13.29
N LYS A 79 0.64 6.93 -13.43
CA LYS A 79 -0.21 8.09 -13.11
C LYS A 79 -0.07 8.52 -11.66
N LEU A 80 0.02 7.57 -10.73
CA LEU A 80 0.24 7.85 -9.31
C LEU A 80 1.60 8.52 -9.08
N HIS A 81 2.68 7.93 -9.61
CA HIS A 81 4.05 8.40 -9.36
C HIS A 81 4.37 9.75 -10.03
N GLU A 82 3.72 10.06 -11.16
CA GLU A 82 3.86 11.35 -11.85
C GLU A 82 3.00 12.46 -11.22
N ALA A 83 2.04 12.09 -10.36
CA ALA A 83 1.20 13.08 -9.70
C ALA A 83 1.96 13.86 -8.61
N PRO A 84 1.68 15.16 -8.43
CA PRO A 84 2.35 15.99 -7.42
C PRO A 84 1.79 15.74 -6.01
N CYS A 85 1.39 14.50 -5.71
CA CYS A 85 0.88 14.12 -4.40
C CYS A 85 2.01 14.10 -3.37
N ARG A 86 1.74 14.64 -2.17
CA ARG A 86 2.66 14.59 -1.03
C ARG A 86 1.87 14.27 0.22
N VAL A 87 2.47 13.41 1.06
CA VAL A 87 1.94 13.02 2.37
C VAL A 87 3.06 13.06 3.41
N SER A 88 2.69 13.12 4.67
CA SER A 88 3.66 13.15 5.77
C SER A 88 4.32 11.79 6.01
N GLN A 89 3.58 10.70 5.73
CA GLN A 89 4.07 9.34 5.87
C GLN A 89 5.19 9.06 4.87
N ARG A 90 6.32 8.56 5.37
CA ARG A 90 7.39 7.97 4.56
C ARG A 90 7.40 6.47 4.79
N PHE A 91 7.69 5.73 3.73
CA PHE A 91 7.93 4.30 3.82
C PHE A 91 9.42 4.04 3.63
N ASP A 92 10.10 3.70 4.73
CA ASP A 92 11.49 3.24 4.71
C ASP A 92 11.54 1.75 5.02
N LEU A 93 12.09 0.97 4.07
CA LEU A 93 12.16 -0.48 4.21
C LEU A 93 13.03 -0.90 5.40
N GLY A 94 14.13 -0.17 5.68
CA GLY A 94 15.00 -0.45 6.82
C GLY A 94 14.30 -0.25 8.14
N GLU A 95 13.56 0.85 8.30
CA GLU A 95 12.76 1.13 9.48
C GLU A 95 11.64 0.10 9.67
N ARG A 96 10.99 -0.32 8.58
CA ARG A 96 9.97 -1.37 8.62
C ARG A 96 10.51 -2.71 9.07
N ILE A 97 11.66 -3.13 8.55
CA ILE A 97 12.34 -4.36 8.98
C ILE A 97 12.67 -4.27 10.48
N ALA A 98 13.30 -3.17 10.93
CA ALA A 98 13.65 -2.98 12.33
C ALA A 98 12.41 -3.00 13.25
N PHE A 99 11.30 -2.42 12.80
CA PHE A 99 10.04 -2.46 13.53
C PHE A 99 9.51 -3.89 13.70
N TYR A 100 9.47 -4.69 12.61
CA TYR A 100 9.03 -6.08 12.71
C TYR A 100 9.97 -6.95 13.53
N GLU A 101 11.29 -6.69 13.45
CA GLU A 101 12.28 -7.32 14.33
C GLU A 101 11.97 -7.07 15.81
N SER A 102 11.64 -5.82 16.18
CA SER A 102 11.30 -5.48 17.55
C SER A 102 10.08 -6.24 18.05
N LEU A 103 9.03 -6.36 17.23
CA LEU A 103 7.84 -7.12 17.58
C LEU A 103 8.11 -8.63 17.75
N CYS A 104 9.00 -9.20 16.95
CA CYS A 104 9.43 -10.58 17.11
C CYS A 104 10.19 -10.77 18.44
N LEU A 105 11.14 -9.87 18.74
CA LEU A 105 11.97 -9.93 19.95
C LEU A 105 11.16 -9.73 21.23
N GLU A 106 10.09 -8.94 21.20
CA GLU A 106 9.14 -8.83 22.33
C GLU A 106 8.47 -10.16 22.68
N LYS A 107 8.34 -11.08 21.72
CA LYS A 107 7.73 -12.42 21.89
C LYS A 107 8.75 -13.53 22.12
N GLY A 108 10.04 -13.20 22.13
CA GLY A 108 11.12 -14.16 22.29
C GLY A 108 12.30 -13.87 21.38
N GLU A 109 12.65 -14.82 20.52
CA GLU A 109 13.77 -14.70 19.59
C GLU A 109 13.31 -14.84 18.14
N ILE A 110 14.14 -14.40 17.22
CA ILE A 110 13.93 -14.64 15.79
C ILE A 110 14.44 -16.06 15.50
N PRO A 111 13.57 -17.02 15.11
CA PRO A 111 13.88 -18.46 15.14
C PRO A 111 14.67 -18.96 13.90
N PHE A 112 15.33 -18.07 13.15
CA PHE A 112 16.07 -18.42 11.94
C PHE A 112 17.59 -18.42 12.21
N LEU A 113 18.25 -19.56 11.99
CA LEU A 113 19.68 -19.73 12.29
C LEU A 113 20.61 -18.81 11.46
N ASP A 114 20.21 -18.48 10.25
CA ASP A 114 20.94 -17.64 9.30
C ASP A 114 20.51 -16.16 9.34
N TYR A 115 19.60 -15.80 10.26
CA TYR A 115 19.01 -14.46 10.32
C TYR A 115 20.05 -13.34 10.35
N ALA A 116 21.06 -13.47 11.21
CA ALA A 116 22.10 -12.46 11.38
C ALA A 116 22.89 -12.22 10.07
N GLU A 117 23.22 -13.29 9.34
CA GLU A 117 23.93 -13.20 8.07
C GLU A 117 23.07 -12.52 6.99
N VAL A 118 21.78 -12.93 6.88
CA VAL A 118 20.83 -12.37 5.93
C VAL A 118 20.60 -10.89 6.25
N ARG A 119 20.45 -10.55 7.52
CA ARG A 119 20.24 -9.17 7.98
C ARG A 119 21.43 -8.26 7.66
N GLU A 120 22.66 -8.77 7.78
CA GLU A 120 23.85 -8.03 7.38
C GLU A 120 23.90 -7.76 5.88
N LYS A 121 23.55 -8.76 5.07
CA LYS A 121 23.44 -8.59 3.60
C LYS A 121 22.39 -7.54 3.25
N MET A 122 21.24 -7.57 3.92
CA MET A 122 20.18 -6.58 3.74
C MET A 122 20.65 -5.17 4.13
N ASN A 123 21.39 -5.00 5.24
CA ASN A 123 21.92 -3.70 5.65
C ASN A 123 22.86 -3.10 4.61
N ARG A 124 23.71 -3.93 3.98
CA ARG A 124 24.59 -3.48 2.89
C ARG A 124 23.79 -3.03 1.67
N LEU A 125 22.72 -3.77 1.32
CA LEU A 125 21.83 -3.42 0.22
C LEU A 125 21.08 -2.10 0.49
N LEU A 126 20.52 -1.93 1.68
CA LEU A 126 19.83 -0.70 2.10
C LEU A 126 20.78 0.50 2.05
N THR A 127 22.03 0.35 2.54
CA THR A 127 23.05 1.40 2.47
C THR A 127 23.33 1.81 1.02
N TRP A 128 23.45 0.82 0.13
CA TRP A 128 23.64 1.09 -1.29
C TRP A 128 22.43 1.80 -1.92
N ILE A 129 21.21 1.33 -1.65
CA ILE A 129 19.96 1.95 -2.15
C ILE A 129 19.88 3.42 -1.69
N HIS A 130 20.12 3.70 -0.40
CA HIS A 130 20.12 5.06 0.14
C HIS A 130 21.18 5.96 -0.52
N SER A 131 22.34 5.40 -0.91
CA SER A 131 23.38 6.16 -1.60
C SER A 131 22.98 6.65 -3.00
N LEU A 132 21.97 6.04 -3.61
CA LEU A 132 21.46 6.42 -4.93
C LEU A 132 20.68 7.75 -4.91
N GLN A 133 20.22 8.20 -3.75
CA GLN A 133 19.47 9.45 -3.56
C GLN A 133 18.34 9.63 -4.57
N ARG A 134 17.57 8.56 -4.79
CA ARG A 134 16.48 8.57 -5.76
C ARG A 134 15.31 9.47 -5.26
N PRO A 135 14.59 10.12 -6.20
CA PRO A 135 13.44 10.92 -5.83
C PRO A 135 12.32 10.05 -5.24
N GLU A 136 11.63 10.60 -4.24
CA GLU A 136 10.47 9.96 -3.64
C GLU A 136 9.18 10.50 -4.25
N THR A 137 8.23 9.62 -4.49
CA THR A 137 6.86 9.92 -4.88
C THR A 137 5.90 9.26 -3.91
N LEU A 138 4.63 9.64 -3.95
CA LEU A 138 3.62 8.84 -3.26
C LEU A 138 3.53 7.48 -3.96
N SER A 139 3.83 6.42 -3.21
CA SER A 139 3.83 5.03 -3.68
C SER A 139 2.80 4.22 -2.88
N HIS A 140 2.24 3.21 -3.51
CA HIS A 140 1.21 2.36 -2.88
C HIS A 140 1.80 1.36 -1.88
N ILE A 141 3.01 0.86 -2.16
CA ILE A 141 3.80 -0.11 -1.37
C ILE A 141 3.31 -1.56 -1.48
N ASP A 142 2.04 -1.78 -1.73
CA ASP A 142 1.45 -3.11 -1.90
C ASP A 142 0.59 -3.23 -3.17
N PRO A 143 1.13 -2.91 -4.37
CA PRO A 143 0.35 -2.93 -5.60
C PRO A 143 0.28 -4.34 -6.22
N VAL A 144 -0.07 -5.34 -5.41
CA VAL A 144 -0.29 -6.71 -5.88
C VAL A 144 -1.50 -6.78 -6.82
N TYR A 145 -1.52 -7.76 -7.73
CA TYR A 145 -2.58 -7.89 -8.74
C TYR A 145 -4.00 -7.90 -8.14
N ALA A 146 -4.16 -8.45 -6.94
CA ALA A 146 -5.45 -8.50 -6.22
C ALA A 146 -5.97 -7.12 -5.80
N ASN A 147 -5.09 -6.12 -5.71
CA ASN A 147 -5.45 -4.76 -5.31
C ASN A 147 -5.83 -3.87 -6.51
N PHE A 148 -5.71 -4.34 -7.75
CA PHE A 148 -6.21 -3.66 -8.93
C PHE A 148 -7.59 -4.19 -9.30
N LEU A 149 -8.63 -3.35 -9.15
CA LEU A 149 -10.00 -3.68 -9.51
C LEU A 149 -10.34 -3.07 -10.88
N PHE A 150 -10.59 -3.92 -11.85
CA PHE A 150 -11.13 -3.54 -13.16
C PHE A 150 -12.64 -3.38 -13.06
N ILE A 151 -13.13 -2.17 -13.31
CA ILE A 151 -14.55 -1.79 -13.19
C ILE A 151 -15.00 -1.08 -14.48
N GLY A 152 -15.94 -1.66 -15.23
CA GLY A 152 -16.35 -1.07 -16.49
C GLY A 152 -15.16 -0.79 -17.40
N ASP A 153 -14.90 0.48 -17.68
CA ASP A 153 -13.78 0.98 -18.48
C ASP A 153 -12.61 1.54 -17.67
N GLY A 154 -12.64 1.39 -16.34
CA GLY A 154 -11.64 1.97 -15.43
C GLY A 154 -11.00 0.95 -14.51
N ILE A 155 -9.97 1.43 -13.79
CA ILE A 155 -9.27 0.65 -12.76
C ILE A 155 -9.27 1.45 -11.47
N ARG A 156 -9.47 0.74 -10.35
CA ARG A 156 -9.26 1.27 -9.01
C ARG A 156 -8.17 0.46 -8.32
N LEU A 157 -7.23 1.15 -7.69
CA LEU A 157 -6.23 0.57 -6.83
C LEU A 157 -6.73 0.72 -5.39
N ILE A 158 -6.85 -0.39 -4.68
CA ILE A 158 -7.42 -0.45 -3.32
C ILE A 158 -6.34 -0.82 -2.31
N ASP A 159 -6.67 -0.64 -1.03
CA ASP A 159 -5.83 -1.04 0.12
C ASP A 159 -4.57 -0.20 0.31
N TRP A 160 -4.77 1.09 0.51
CA TRP A 160 -3.74 2.12 0.66
C TRP A 160 -3.11 2.19 2.06
N GLU A 161 -3.24 1.15 2.87
CA GLU A 161 -2.87 1.18 4.29
C GLU A 161 -1.35 1.27 4.56
N TYR A 162 -0.52 0.93 3.56
CA TYR A 162 0.94 1.06 3.63
C TYR A 162 1.49 2.26 2.85
N ALA A 163 0.64 2.93 2.08
CA ALA A 163 1.06 3.99 1.17
C ALA A 163 1.82 5.12 1.87
N GLY A 164 2.83 5.63 1.20
CA GLY A 164 3.68 6.68 1.73
C GLY A 164 4.67 7.20 0.69
N MET A 165 5.44 8.22 1.07
CA MET A 165 6.53 8.72 0.25
C MET A 165 7.67 7.69 0.22
N ALA A 166 8.01 7.20 -0.97
CA ALA A 166 9.05 6.21 -1.20
C ALA A 166 9.68 6.35 -2.60
N ASP A 167 10.78 5.62 -2.85
CA ASP A 167 11.26 5.40 -4.22
C ASP A 167 10.19 4.63 -4.99
N PRO A 168 9.68 5.16 -6.11
CA PRO A 168 8.60 4.51 -6.86
C PRO A 168 8.95 3.11 -7.39
N LEU A 169 10.23 2.74 -7.45
CA LEU A 169 10.63 1.40 -7.84
C LEU A 169 10.13 0.31 -6.88
N ILE A 170 9.76 0.68 -5.64
CA ILE A 170 9.20 -0.29 -4.70
C ILE A 170 7.90 -0.90 -5.22
N ASP A 171 7.06 -0.08 -5.87
CA ASP A 171 5.80 -0.54 -6.45
C ASP A 171 6.00 -1.47 -7.66
N PHE A 172 7.17 -1.46 -8.29
CA PHE A 172 7.50 -2.37 -9.39
C PHE A 172 8.15 -3.67 -8.92
N ALA A 173 8.60 -3.71 -7.67
CA ALA A 173 9.26 -4.88 -7.09
C ALA A 173 8.27 -5.81 -6.37
N MET A 174 7.03 -5.35 -6.18
CA MET A 174 5.91 -6.08 -5.56
C MET A 174 5.11 -6.81 -6.61
#